data_a318d12b9df505e9088c3a8809b00716
#
_entry.id   a318d12b9df505e9088c3a8809b00716
#
_cell.length_a   1.000
_cell.length_b   1.000
_cell.length_c   1.000
_cell.angle_alpha   90.00
_cell.angle_beta   90.00
_cell.angle_gamma   90.00
#
_symmetry.space_group_name_H-M   'P 1'
#
loop_
_entity.id
_entity.type
_entity.pdbx_description
1 polymer ?
#
loop_
_entity_poly.entity_id
_entity_poly.type
_entity_poly.pdbx_seq_one_letter_code
_entity_poly.pdbx_strand_id
1 'polypeptide(L)'
;HAKTFGSLIQIPKVLEDGLAGLEDDIAKAIENGDVFAKAVAQDLLPLVQQAKILVMKFDAVVANPPYMGSKGMNAALKEYAKATFPDSKSDLFAMFIERGFGWCKSTGFNSMVTMQSWMFLSSYEAMRERLLQGRTPSCMVHMGNGVMGIAFGTAATVMLNGYISDYVSSFSYCENG
;
A
#
# COMPACT_ATOMS: atom_id res chain seq x y z
N HIS A 1 11.16 -13.52 0.11
CA HIS A 1 10.51 -12.52 -0.79
C HIS A 1 10.32 -11.13 -0.16
N ALA A 2 10.53 -10.95 1.16
CA ALA A 2 10.32 -9.67 1.84
C ALA A 2 11.14 -8.51 1.23
N LYS A 3 12.40 -8.76 0.86
CA LYS A 3 13.25 -7.76 0.18
C LYS A 3 12.73 -7.33 -1.19
N THR A 4 11.96 -8.18 -1.89
CA THR A 4 11.45 -7.90 -3.24
C THR A 4 10.09 -7.20 -3.21
N PHE A 5 9.19 -7.63 -2.32
CA PHE A 5 7.81 -7.16 -2.29
C PHE A 5 7.56 -6.11 -1.20
N GLY A 6 8.39 -6.10 -0.16
CA GLY A 6 8.27 -5.15 0.95
C GLY A 6 6.86 -5.12 1.54
N SER A 7 6.35 -3.94 1.79
CA SER A 7 5.02 -3.74 2.36
C SER A 7 3.85 -3.98 1.39
N LEU A 8 4.12 -4.29 0.11
CA LEU A 8 3.08 -4.78 -0.81
C LEU A 8 2.58 -6.18 -0.45
N ILE A 9 3.33 -6.94 0.38
CA ILE A 9 2.92 -8.26 0.85
C ILE A 9 1.56 -8.17 1.52
N GLN A 10 0.67 -9.08 1.11
CA GLN A 10 -0.63 -9.28 1.73
C GLN A 10 -0.59 -10.56 2.54
N ILE A 11 -0.99 -10.49 3.79
CA ILE A 11 -1.09 -11.65 4.67
C ILE A 11 -2.45 -12.31 4.42
N PRO A 12 -2.50 -13.60 4.07
CA PRO A 12 -3.77 -14.32 3.92
C PRO A 12 -4.60 -14.27 5.19
N LYS A 13 -5.93 -14.11 5.06
CA LYS A 13 -6.85 -13.97 6.19
C LYS A 13 -6.74 -15.12 7.19
N VAL A 14 -6.55 -16.34 6.70
CA VAL A 14 -6.37 -17.54 7.54
C VAL A 14 -5.14 -17.42 8.46
N LEU A 15 -4.08 -16.73 8.03
CA LEU A 15 -2.90 -16.50 8.86
C LEU A 15 -3.09 -15.29 9.77
N GLU A 16 -3.80 -14.25 9.32
CA GLU A 16 -4.10 -13.05 10.11
C GLU A 16 -4.74 -13.42 11.45
N ASP A 17 -5.75 -14.30 11.40
CA ASP A 17 -6.52 -14.73 12.60
C ASP A 17 -5.65 -15.53 13.60
N GLY A 18 -4.56 -16.17 13.13
CA GLY A 18 -3.64 -16.95 13.96
C GLY A 18 -2.43 -16.17 14.51
N LEU A 19 -2.16 -14.94 14.02
CA LEU A 19 -0.90 -14.23 14.34
C LEU A 19 -0.71 -13.96 15.84
N ALA A 20 -1.77 -13.66 16.58
CA ALA A 20 -1.67 -13.39 18.02
C ALA A 20 -1.25 -14.66 18.78
N GLY A 21 -1.91 -15.80 18.51
CA GLY A 21 -1.57 -17.08 19.14
C GLY A 21 -0.16 -17.54 18.77
N LEU A 22 0.25 -17.35 17.51
CA LEU A 22 1.58 -17.71 17.05
C LEU A 22 2.69 -16.90 17.76
N GLU A 23 2.46 -15.62 18.03
CA GLU A 23 3.43 -14.80 18.77
C GLU A 23 3.58 -15.29 20.22
N ASP A 24 2.48 -15.64 20.89
CA ASP A 24 2.51 -16.20 22.24
C ASP A 24 3.23 -17.57 22.30
N ASP A 25 3.03 -18.41 21.31
CA ASP A 25 3.70 -19.70 21.22
C ASP A 25 5.21 -19.55 20.92
N ILE A 26 5.60 -18.58 20.10
CA ILE A 26 6.99 -18.22 19.87
C ILE A 26 7.63 -17.69 21.16
N ALA A 27 6.94 -16.83 21.91
CA ALA A 27 7.46 -16.33 23.19
C ALA A 27 7.70 -17.47 24.19
N LYS A 28 6.75 -18.41 24.34
CA LYS A 28 6.92 -19.61 25.17
C LYS A 28 8.08 -20.50 24.71
N ALA A 29 8.26 -20.66 23.41
CA ALA A 29 9.37 -21.45 22.87
C ALA A 29 10.73 -20.80 23.12
N ILE A 30 10.81 -19.46 23.14
CA ILE A 30 12.03 -18.73 23.51
C ILE A 30 12.35 -18.92 25.01
N GLU A 31 11.34 -18.90 25.88
CA GLU A 31 11.55 -19.07 27.32
C GLU A 31 11.88 -20.50 27.71
N ASN A 32 11.08 -21.45 27.26
CA ASN A 32 11.03 -22.81 27.81
C ASN A 32 11.47 -23.91 26.82
N GLY A 33 11.70 -23.56 25.54
CA GLY A 33 12.10 -24.53 24.52
C GLY A 33 13.55 -25.05 24.70
N ASP A 34 13.84 -26.13 24.01
CA ASP A 34 15.23 -26.59 23.86
C ASP A 34 16.05 -25.65 22.95
N VAL A 35 17.32 -25.94 22.76
CA VAL A 35 18.26 -25.08 21.99
C VAL A 35 17.78 -24.89 20.55
N PHE A 36 17.22 -25.92 19.92
CA PHE A 36 16.73 -25.85 18.54
C PHE A 36 15.43 -25.04 18.46
N ALA A 37 14.48 -25.28 19.35
CA ALA A 37 13.22 -24.54 19.41
C ALA A 37 13.47 -23.06 19.65
N LYS A 38 14.39 -22.70 20.55
CA LYS A 38 14.79 -21.32 20.80
C LYS A 38 15.36 -20.61 19.58
N ALA A 39 16.27 -21.27 18.86
CA ALA A 39 16.87 -20.70 17.66
C ALA A 39 15.83 -20.44 16.57
N VAL A 40 14.97 -21.41 16.29
CA VAL A 40 13.89 -21.25 15.30
C VAL A 40 12.89 -20.16 15.72
N ALA A 41 12.51 -20.10 16.98
CA ALA A 41 11.59 -19.11 17.51
C ALA A 41 12.16 -17.68 17.39
N GLN A 42 13.45 -17.49 17.67
CA GLN A 42 14.15 -16.22 17.50
C GLN A 42 14.18 -15.76 16.03
N ASP A 43 14.34 -16.66 15.07
CA ASP A 43 14.31 -16.35 13.64
C ASP A 43 12.90 -16.01 13.14
N LEU A 44 11.86 -16.66 13.71
CA LEU A 44 10.47 -16.45 13.31
C LEU A 44 9.85 -15.18 13.92
N LEU A 45 10.26 -14.78 15.13
CA LEU A 45 9.67 -13.65 15.84
C LEU A 45 9.62 -12.35 15.00
N PRO A 46 10.71 -11.91 14.35
CA PRO A 46 10.66 -10.71 13.51
C PRO A 46 9.68 -10.83 12.34
N LEU A 47 9.52 -12.03 11.76
CA LEU A 47 8.61 -12.26 10.64
C LEU A 47 7.14 -12.16 11.08
N VAL A 48 6.81 -12.71 12.25
CA VAL A 48 5.46 -12.60 12.83
C VAL A 48 5.15 -11.16 13.23
N GLN A 49 6.10 -10.44 13.81
CA GLN A 49 5.95 -9.02 14.13
C GLN A 49 5.71 -8.17 12.89
N GLN A 50 6.46 -8.41 11.81
CA GLN A 50 6.24 -7.74 10.52
C GLN A 50 4.86 -8.08 9.94
N ALA A 51 4.44 -9.35 10.00
CA ALA A 51 3.13 -9.77 9.53
C ALA A 51 2.00 -9.07 10.33
N LYS A 52 2.13 -8.94 11.63
CA LYS A 52 1.18 -8.20 12.48
C LYS A 52 1.05 -6.73 12.03
N ILE A 53 2.15 -6.05 11.75
CA ILE A 53 2.12 -4.66 11.26
C ILE A 53 1.41 -4.60 9.89
N LEU A 54 1.65 -5.55 9.00
CA LEU A 54 1.08 -5.59 7.66
C LEU A 54 -0.44 -5.83 7.64
N VAL A 55 -1.03 -6.37 8.70
CA VAL A 55 -2.49 -6.57 8.83
C VAL A 55 -3.18 -5.47 9.64
N MET A 56 -2.43 -4.60 10.32
CA MET A 56 -3.01 -3.51 11.09
C MET A 56 -3.86 -2.57 10.23
N LYS A 57 -4.86 -1.96 10.85
CA LYS A 57 -5.74 -0.96 10.24
C LYS A 57 -5.55 0.39 10.93
N PHE A 58 -5.44 1.43 10.11
CA PHE A 58 -5.13 2.78 10.56
C PHE A 58 -6.25 3.76 10.18
N ASP A 59 -6.39 4.82 10.95
CA ASP A 59 -7.30 5.92 10.63
C ASP A 59 -6.78 6.76 9.45
N ALA A 60 -5.45 6.82 9.29
CA ALA A 60 -4.81 7.47 8.16
C ALA A 60 -3.57 6.67 7.70
N VAL A 61 -3.46 6.52 6.40
CA VAL A 61 -2.26 5.99 5.72
C VAL A 61 -1.69 7.12 4.87
N VAL A 62 -0.47 7.54 5.19
CA VAL A 62 0.21 8.64 4.50
C VAL A 62 1.51 8.14 3.92
N ALA A 63 1.73 8.32 2.61
CA ALA A 63 2.95 7.86 1.97
C ALA A 63 3.34 8.71 0.75
N ASN A 64 4.64 8.70 0.49
CA ASN A 64 5.22 9.02 -0.81
C ASN A 64 5.87 7.73 -1.33
N PRO A 65 5.12 6.87 -2.04
CA PRO A 65 5.61 5.57 -2.48
C PRO A 65 6.69 5.71 -3.56
N PRO A 66 7.54 4.68 -3.74
CA PRO A 66 8.53 4.72 -4.79
C PRO A 66 7.89 4.72 -6.19
N TYR A 67 8.50 5.45 -7.11
CA TYR A 67 8.11 5.51 -8.53
C TYR A 67 9.01 4.56 -9.31
N MET A 68 8.48 3.40 -9.67
CA MET A 68 9.20 2.39 -10.44
C MET A 68 8.23 1.71 -11.40
N GLY A 69 8.28 2.12 -12.65
CA GLY A 69 7.52 1.48 -13.71
C GLY A 69 7.90 0.01 -13.92
N SER A 70 7.04 -0.73 -14.57
CA SER A 70 7.19 -2.18 -14.79
C SER A 70 8.53 -2.57 -15.45
N LYS A 71 9.17 -1.69 -16.20
CA LYS A 71 10.50 -1.93 -16.80
C LYS A 71 11.61 -2.06 -15.74
N GLY A 72 11.49 -1.34 -14.63
CA GLY A 72 12.45 -1.38 -13.52
C GLY A 72 12.25 -2.57 -12.56
N MET A 73 11.11 -3.24 -12.63
CA MET A 73 10.79 -4.36 -11.75
C MET A 73 11.53 -5.64 -12.19
N ASN A 74 12.00 -6.42 -11.23
CA ASN A 74 12.51 -7.78 -11.50
C ASN A 74 11.37 -8.75 -11.83
N ALA A 75 11.70 -9.96 -12.32
CA ALA A 75 10.71 -10.96 -12.74
C ALA A 75 9.73 -11.33 -11.64
N ALA A 76 10.21 -11.56 -10.42
CA ALA A 76 9.38 -11.96 -9.28
C ALA A 76 8.36 -10.85 -8.91
N LEU A 77 8.78 -9.58 -8.90
CA LEU A 77 7.88 -8.47 -8.62
C LEU A 77 6.85 -8.28 -9.74
N LYS A 78 7.23 -8.47 -11.02
CA LYS A 78 6.30 -8.42 -12.14
C LYS A 78 5.21 -9.48 -12.04
N GLU A 79 5.58 -10.72 -11.71
CA GLU A 79 4.61 -11.81 -11.54
C GLU A 79 3.67 -11.53 -10.35
N TYR A 80 4.23 -11.10 -9.22
CA TYR A 80 3.45 -10.72 -8.06
C TYR A 80 2.48 -9.57 -8.36
N ALA A 81 2.96 -8.52 -9.06
CA ALA A 81 2.13 -7.39 -9.46
C ALA A 81 0.96 -7.80 -10.37
N LYS A 82 1.19 -8.68 -11.35
CA LYS A 82 0.15 -9.21 -12.22
C LYS A 82 -0.91 -10.01 -11.46
N ALA A 83 -0.47 -10.81 -10.49
CA ALA A 83 -1.37 -11.68 -9.72
C ALA A 83 -2.17 -10.91 -8.67
N THR A 84 -1.56 -9.92 -8.02
CA THR A 84 -2.11 -9.27 -6.81
C THR A 84 -2.70 -7.88 -7.11
N PHE A 85 -2.13 -7.15 -8.07
CA PHE A 85 -2.48 -5.77 -8.40
C PHE A 85 -2.72 -5.61 -9.92
N PRO A 86 -3.64 -6.37 -10.54
CA PRO A 86 -3.80 -6.40 -12.01
C PRO A 86 -4.06 -5.03 -12.63
N ASP A 87 -4.76 -4.13 -11.93
CA ASP A 87 -5.18 -2.83 -12.44
C ASP A 87 -4.17 -1.70 -12.15
N SER A 88 -3.22 -1.93 -11.24
CA SER A 88 -2.16 -0.97 -10.88
C SER A 88 -0.73 -1.47 -11.14
N LYS A 89 -0.58 -2.65 -11.75
CA LYS A 89 0.70 -3.35 -11.99
C LYS A 89 1.73 -2.57 -12.82
N SER A 90 1.33 -1.46 -13.42
CA SER A 90 2.19 -0.68 -14.33
C SER A 90 3.28 0.09 -13.60
N ASP A 91 3.05 0.47 -12.34
CA ASP A 91 4.05 1.17 -11.51
C ASP A 91 3.82 0.87 -10.01
N LEU A 92 4.90 0.95 -9.23
CA LEU A 92 4.85 0.72 -7.78
C LEU A 92 3.92 1.72 -7.08
N PHE A 93 3.99 3.01 -7.40
CA PHE A 93 3.13 4.00 -6.73
C PHE A 93 1.64 3.66 -6.87
N ALA A 94 1.24 3.14 -8.03
CA ALA A 94 -0.16 2.78 -8.27
C ALA A 94 -0.59 1.56 -7.43
N MET A 95 0.29 0.56 -7.32
CA MET A 95 0.06 -0.57 -6.40
C MET A 95 -0.03 -0.11 -4.94
N PHE A 96 0.75 0.89 -4.53
CA PHE A 96 0.68 1.47 -3.19
C PHE A 96 -0.60 2.25 -2.94
N ILE A 97 -1.20 2.90 -3.96
CA ILE A 97 -2.53 3.50 -3.84
C ILE A 97 -3.55 2.41 -3.45
N GLU A 98 -3.59 1.30 -4.16
CA GLU A 98 -4.50 0.18 -3.82
C GLU A 98 -4.16 -0.44 -2.47
N ARG A 99 -2.89 -0.70 -2.20
CA ARG A 99 -2.43 -1.30 -0.94
C ARG A 99 -2.75 -0.44 0.27
N GLY A 100 -2.63 0.89 0.13
CA GLY A 100 -2.94 1.86 1.17
C GLY A 100 -4.39 1.74 1.69
N PHE A 101 -5.34 1.52 0.80
CA PHE A 101 -6.73 1.24 1.22
C PHE A 101 -6.86 -0.06 2.00
N GLY A 102 -6.02 -1.05 1.71
CA GLY A 102 -5.94 -2.28 2.48
C GLY A 102 -5.51 -2.06 3.94
N TRP A 103 -4.80 -0.97 4.24
CA TRP A 103 -4.41 -0.60 5.60
C TRP A 103 -5.35 0.42 6.26
N CYS A 104 -6.23 1.07 5.50
CA CYS A 104 -7.20 1.98 6.09
C CYS A 104 -8.33 1.22 6.79
N LYS A 105 -8.81 1.76 7.92
CA LYS A 105 -10.13 1.43 8.46
C LYS A 105 -11.22 1.83 7.45
N SER A 106 -12.44 1.35 7.62
CA SER A 106 -13.57 1.62 6.72
C SER A 106 -13.89 3.11 6.54
N THR A 107 -13.51 3.95 7.49
CA THR A 107 -13.66 5.42 7.44
C THR A 107 -12.33 6.14 7.53
N GLY A 108 -11.23 5.43 7.30
CA GLY A 108 -9.88 5.99 7.32
C GLY A 108 -9.52 6.70 6.01
N PHE A 109 -8.45 7.45 6.04
CA PHE A 109 -7.96 8.21 4.88
C PHE A 109 -6.69 7.59 4.31
N ASN A 110 -6.66 7.50 2.98
CA ASN A 110 -5.46 7.16 2.21
C ASN A 110 -4.93 8.43 1.54
N SER A 111 -3.77 8.89 1.98
CA SER A 111 -3.17 10.15 1.55
C SER A 111 -1.80 9.90 0.93
N MET A 112 -1.65 10.20 -0.36
CA MET A 112 -0.41 9.90 -1.07
C MET A 112 0.02 11.02 -1.99
N VAL A 113 1.34 11.19 -2.08
CA VAL A 113 1.96 11.93 -3.18
C VAL A 113 2.42 10.92 -4.22
N THR A 114 1.94 11.04 -5.44
CA THR A 114 2.20 10.08 -6.52
C THR A 114 2.48 10.79 -7.83
N MET A 115 2.94 10.05 -8.84
CA MET A 115 2.92 10.54 -10.21
C MET A 115 1.48 10.82 -10.64
N GLN A 116 1.27 11.88 -11.41
CA GLN A 116 -0.04 12.28 -11.94
C GLN A 116 -0.62 11.30 -12.97
N SER A 117 0.22 10.45 -13.56
CA SER A 117 -0.10 9.63 -14.73
C SER A 117 -1.31 8.69 -14.51
N TRP A 118 -1.56 8.23 -13.30
CA TRP A 118 -2.72 7.38 -13.00
C TRP A 118 -4.06 8.10 -13.21
N MET A 119 -4.09 9.43 -13.17
CA MET A 119 -5.31 10.21 -13.34
C MET A 119 -5.87 10.16 -14.78
N PHE A 120 -5.01 9.90 -15.79
CA PHE A 120 -5.43 10.00 -17.20
C PHE A 120 -4.95 8.88 -18.10
N LEU A 121 -3.90 8.11 -17.77
CA LEU A 121 -3.47 7.02 -18.65
C LEU A 121 -4.46 5.87 -18.65
N SER A 122 -4.67 5.28 -19.85
CA SER A 122 -5.56 4.14 -20.04
C SER A 122 -5.14 2.89 -19.27
N SER A 123 -3.83 2.71 -19.02
CA SER A 123 -3.32 1.60 -18.22
C SER A 123 -3.82 1.58 -16.76
N TYR A 124 -4.41 2.68 -16.27
CA TYR A 124 -4.98 2.80 -14.93
C TYR A 124 -6.50 2.99 -14.93
N GLU A 125 -7.17 2.83 -16.06
CA GLU A 125 -8.61 3.06 -16.20
C GLU A 125 -9.42 2.21 -15.21
N ALA A 126 -9.20 0.91 -15.19
CA ALA A 126 -9.87 0.00 -14.27
C ALA A 126 -9.60 0.33 -12.80
N MET A 127 -8.38 0.75 -12.47
CA MET A 127 -8.04 1.21 -11.11
C MET A 127 -8.85 2.46 -10.76
N ARG A 128 -8.93 3.49 -11.64
CA ARG A 128 -9.70 4.70 -11.41
C ARG A 128 -11.19 4.42 -11.21
N GLU A 129 -11.77 3.57 -12.05
CA GLU A 129 -13.18 3.17 -11.93
C GLU A 129 -13.47 2.57 -10.56
N ARG A 130 -12.67 1.60 -10.11
CA ARG A 130 -12.83 0.99 -8.79
C ARG A 130 -12.64 1.98 -7.64
N LEU A 131 -11.67 2.89 -7.77
CA LEU A 131 -11.45 3.92 -6.78
C LEU A 131 -12.68 4.84 -6.66
N LEU A 132 -13.20 5.33 -7.76
CA LEU A 132 -14.33 6.27 -7.77
C LEU A 132 -15.66 5.62 -7.40
N GLN A 133 -15.84 4.32 -7.67
CA GLN A 133 -17.02 3.57 -7.26
C GLN A 133 -17.06 3.23 -5.77
N GLY A 134 -15.91 3.05 -5.16
CA GLY A 134 -15.81 2.54 -3.78
C GLY A 134 -15.19 3.50 -2.77
N ARG A 135 -14.70 4.65 -3.20
CA ARG A 135 -13.96 5.61 -2.38
C ARG A 135 -14.41 7.03 -2.69
N THR A 136 -14.17 7.92 -1.76
CA THR A 136 -14.48 9.34 -1.92
C THR A 136 -13.18 10.14 -1.97
N PRO A 137 -12.82 10.76 -3.10
CA PRO A 137 -11.78 11.78 -3.13
C PRO A 137 -12.18 12.94 -2.21
N SER A 138 -11.39 13.21 -1.18
CA SER A 138 -11.66 14.34 -0.29
C SER A 138 -11.06 15.62 -0.87
N CYS A 139 -9.77 15.59 -1.13
CA CYS A 139 -9.10 16.68 -1.84
C CYS A 139 -7.94 16.16 -2.68
N MET A 140 -7.56 16.94 -3.67
CA MET A 140 -6.41 16.69 -4.54
C MET A 140 -5.71 17.98 -4.88
N VAL A 141 -4.39 17.96 -4.85
CA VAL A 141 -3.54 19.03 -5.35
C VAL A 141 -2.71 18.48 -6.50
N HIS A 142 -2.95 18.95 -7.70
CA HIS A 142 -2.08 18.68 -8.85
C HIS A 142 -0.92 19.68 -8.81
N MET A 143 0.28 19.17 -8.55
CA MET A 143 1.45 20.00 -8.28
C MET A 143 2.28 20.33 -9.54
N GLY A 144 1.88 19.82 -10.70
CA GLY A 144 2.63 20.02 -11.95
C GLY A 144 3.96 19.28 -11.98
N ASN A 145 4.85 19.70 -12.90
CA ASN A 145 6.17 19.13 -13.10
C ASN A 145 7.23 19.81 -12.22
N GLY A 146 8.34 19.13 -11.98
CA GLY A 146 9.51 19.71 -11.30
C GLY A 146 9.41 19.82 -9.78
N VAL A 147 8.29 19.47 -9.19
CA VAL A 147 8.12 19.49 -7.73
C VAL A 147 8.94 18.36 -7.08
N MET A 148 9.57 18.63 -5.94
CA MET A 148 10.46 17.70 -5.21
C MET A 148 11.65 17.20 -6.05
N GLY A 149 12.11 17.97 -7.06
CA GLY A 149 13.19 17.56 -7.95
C GLY A 149 12.83 16.44 -8.93
N ILE A 150 11.54 16.14 -9.12
CA ILE A 150 11.04 15.08 -10.00
C ILE A 150 10.63 15.71 -11.33
N ALA A 151 11.18 15.21 -12.45
CA ALA A 151 10.89 15.72 -13.78
C ALA A 151 9.44 15.52 -14.26
N PHE A 152 8.73 14.60 -13.62
CA PHE A 152 7.35 14.26 -13.96
C PHE A 152 6.34 15.04 -13.10
N GLY A 153 5.12 15.20 -13.61
CA GLY A 153 4.05 15.79 -12.83
C GLY A 153 3.61 14.88 -11.69
N THR A 154 3.37 15.50 -10.55
CA THR A 154 2.94 14.84 -9.32
C THR A 154 1.61 15.36 -8.81
N ALA A 155 0.90 14.56 -8.05
CA ALA A 155 -0.32 14.92 -7.38
C ALA A 155 -0.34 14.42 -5.95
N ALA A 156 -0.76 15.27 -5.02
CA ALA A 156 -1.09 14.88 -3.65
C ALA A 156 -2.59 14.61 -3.56
N THR A 157 -2.96 13.45 -3.06
CA THR A 157 -4.37 13.03 -2.96
C THR A 157 -4.71 12.64 -1.54
N VAL A 158 -5.92 12.96 -1.10
CA VAL A 158 -6.53 12.46 0.13
C VAL A 158 -7.85 11.81 -0.24
N MET A 159 -7.96 10.51 0.00
CA MET A 159 -9.16 9.75 -0.30
C MET A 159 -9.69 9.06 0.95
N LEU A 160 -10.98 9.19 1.20
CA LEU A 160 -11.67 8.44 2.23
C LEU A 160 -11.86 6.98 1.78
N ASN A 161 -11.57 6.03 2.66
CA ASN A 161 -11.84 4.61 2.47
C ASN A 161 -13.33 4.29 2.69
N GLY A 162 -14.17 4.87 1.90
CA GLY A 162 -15.62 4.73 1.91
C GLY A 162 -16.25 5.63 0.87
N TYR A 163 -17.41 5.27 0.38
CA TYR A 163 -18.15 6.06 -0.61
C TYR A 163 -19.18 6.94 0.08
N ILE A 164 -19.19 8.25 -0.26
CA ILE A 164 -20.20 9.21 0.15
C ILE A 164 -20.86 9.76 -1.11
N SER A 165 -22.16 9.54 -1.28
CA SER A 165 -22.90 10.10 -2.42
C SER A 165 -22.93 11.64 -2.34
N ASP A 166 -22.87 12.26 -3.51
CA ASP A 166 -22.97 13.73 -3.67
C ASP A 166 -21.91 14.53 -2.88
N TYR A 167 -20.80 13.89 -2.51
CA TYR A 167 -19.70 14.59 -1.86
C TYR A 167 -18.99 15.52 -2.83
N VAL A 168 -18.84 16.78 -2.44
CA VAL A 168 -18.12 17.79 -3.23
C VAL A 168 -16.65 17.79 -2.82
N SER A 169 -15.82 17.24 -3.69
CA SER A 169 -14.36 17.18 -3.51
C SER A 169 -13.71 18.53 -3.82
N SER A 170 -12.59 18.83 -3.17
CA SER A 170 -11.77 20.00 -3.45
C SER A 170 -10.59 19.65 -4.34
N PHE A 171 -10.42 20.37 -5.44
CA PHE A 171 -9.31 20.19 -6.37
C PHE A 171 -8.55 21.51 -6.56
N SER A 172 -7.23 21.44 -6.48
CA SER A 172 -6.35 22.58 -6.72
C SER A 172 -5.27 22.23 -7.74
N TYR A 173 -4.91 23.17 -8.57
CA TYR A 173 -3.76 23.09 -9.46
C TYR A 173 -2.74 24.16 -9.04
N CYS A 174 -1.51 23.71 -8.78
CA CYS A 174 -0.40 24.62 -8.50
C CYS A 174 0.36 24.85 -9.80
N GLU A 175 0.22 26.01 -10.40
CA GLU A 175 1.13 26.43 -11.46
C GLU A 175 2.52 26.66 -10.85
N ASN A 176 3.54 26.18 -11.51
CA ASN A 176 4.90 26.51 -11.14
C ASN A 176 5.08 28.02 -11.41
N GLY A 177 5.15 28.80 -10.34
CA GLY A 177 5.49 30.21 -10.40
C GLY A 177 6.95 30.40 -10.74
#